data_ab375ce1f36c8908597884a11b8bacbd
#
_entry.id   ab375ce1f36c8908597884a11b8bacbd
#
_cell.length_a   1.000
_cell.length_b   1.000
_cell.length_c   1.000
_cell.angle_alpha   90.00
_cell.angle_beta   90.00
_cell.angle_gamma   90.00
#
_symmetry.space_group_name_H-M   'P 1'
#
loop_
_entity.id
_entity.type
_entity.pdbx_description
1 polymer ?
#
loop_
_entity_poly.entity_id
_entity_poly.type
_entity_poly.pdbx_seq_one_letter_code
_entity_poly.pdbx_strand_id
1 'polypeptide(L)'
;MPKGPAHTIHASIGVISLAVLGLMGCGLDSSQTDATGSGTAGPNRPPTIRSITLTPIPIVRDGVVTATVDAEDLDRDALTFRFTWIVNEEPRPEEVSSTFHSERLNLGDRVMVEAIPHDGKVAGPPARSQSVVVGNTPPVIRALTIQPSSAKAGDRLVATVDGSDIDGEDIRYTYRWSHNKRVIVEGEQETLDTAGFSRGDVITVSVTPHDRGSHGKEKLSEPLTLANSPPKFTSSAPGVVAQEQFSYIALAVDPENDPLTFALESAPSGMTIDEKAGRIQWQVPAAASAGVYRAKVLVRDDHQGWASQEFEVTLGTPVTAKREGP
;
A
#
# COMPACT_ATOMS: atom_id res chain seq x y z
N MET A 1 7.29 13.87 -34.90
CA MET A 1 6.94 12.47 -35.19
C MET A 1 8.10 11.58 -34.77
N PRO A 2 7.92 10.70 -33.81
CA PRO A 2 8.04 9.28 -34.05
C PRO A 2 6.90 8.47 -33.39
N LYS A 3 6.70 7.28 -33.95
CA LYS A 3 5.62 6.32 -33.74
C LYS A 3 5.74 5.62 -32.38
N GLY A 4 4.60 5.46 -31.65
CA GLY A 4 4.49 4.64 -30.47
C GLY A 4 4.34 3.15 -30.80
N PRO A 5 4.65 2.24 -29.86
CA PRO A 5 4.50 0.80 -30.06
C PRO A 5 3.06 0.33 -29.76
N ALA A 6 2.62 -0.63 -30.58
CA ALA A 6 1.32 -1.26 -30.56
C ALA A 6 1.14 -2.21 -29.37
N HIS A 7 -0.02 -2.11 -28.70
CA HIS A 7 -0.50 -3.10 -27.74
C HIS A 7 -1.06 -4.31 -28.47
N THR A 8 -0.47 -5.49 -28.24
CA THR A 8 -1.01 -6.76 -28.71
C THR A 8 -1.95 -7.33 -27.64
N ILE A 9 -3.24 -7.36 -27.95
CA ILE A 9 -4.27 -8.00 -27.14
C ILE A 9 -4.40 -9.45 -27.67
N HIS A 10 -4.11 -10.44 -26.85
CA HIS A 10 -4.44 -11.83 -27.14
C HIS A 10 -5.89 -12.13 -26.72
N ALA A 11 -6.77 -12.24 -27.71
CA ALA A 11 -8.12 -12.76 -27.53
C ALA A 11 -8.10 -14.26 -27.86
N SER A 12 -8.53 -15.09 -26.91
CA SER A 12 -8.78 -16.51 -27.13
C SER A 12 -10.10 -16.69 -27.87
N ILE A 13 -10.03 -17.22 -29.08
CA ILE A 13 -11.20 -17.51 -29.92
C ILE A 13 -11.61 -18.96 -29.67
N GLY A 14 -12.83 -19.14 -29.16
CA GLY A 14 -13.49 -20.43 -29.10
C GLY A 14 -13.90 -20.92 -30.48
N VAL A 15 -13.61 -22.19 -30.79
CA VAL A 15 -13.98 -22.83 -32.03
C VAL A 15 -15.46 -23.21 -32.00
N ILE A 16 -16.27 -22.57 -32.84
CA ILE A 16 -17.64 -22.99 -33.17
C ILE A 16 -17.59 -23.79 -34.48
N SER A 17 -17.95 -25.08 -34.38
CA SER A 17 -18.12 -25.94 -35.55
C SER A 17 -19.43 -25.61 -36.27
N LEU A 18 -19.32 -25.16 -37.49
CA LEU A 18 -20.44 -24.92 -38.39
C LEU A 18 -20.67 -26.16 -39.26
N ALA A 19 -21.86 -26.73 -39.16
CA ALA A 19 -22.30 -27.80 -40.07
C ALA A 19 -22.72 -27.22 -41.43
N VAL A 20 -22.16 -27.73 -42.49
CA VAL A 20 -22.57 -27.40 -43.86
C VAL A 20 -23.51 -28.48 -44.39
N LEU A 21 -24.71 -28.07 -44.74
CA LEU A 21 -25.74 -28.84 -45.39
C LEU A 21 -25.47 -28.81 -46.95
N GLY A 22 -25.30 -29.93 -47.55
CA GLY A 22 -25.19 -30.07 -49.02
C GLY A 22 -26.23 -31.05 -49.56
N LEU A 23 -27.05 -30.55 -50.47
CA LEU A 23 -28.17 -31.23 -51.11
C LEU A 23 -27.80 -31.98 -52.41
N MET A 24 -28.52 -33.09 -52.62
CA MET A 24 -28.99 -33.72 -53.87
C MET A 24 -28.04 -34.48 -54.79
N GLY A 25 -28.40 -35.75 -54.98
CA GLY A 25 -28.10 -36.60 -56.14
C GLY A 25 -28.87 -37.90 -56.08
N CYS A 26 -29.97 -38.03 -56.80
CA CYS A 26 -30.73 -39.26 -57.00
C CYS A 26 -29.94 -40.29 -57.82
N GLY A 27 -29.95 -41.56 -57.37
CA GLY A 27 -29.55 -42.70 -58.14
C GLY A 27 -30.15 -43.95 -57.48
N LEU A 28 -31.18 -44.49 -58.06
CA LEU A 28 -31.79 -45.82 -57.73
C LEU A 28 -30.83 -46.92 -58.14
N ASP A 29 -30.43 -47.76 -57.21
CA ASP A 29 -30.30 -49.20 -57.52
C ASP A 29 -30.52 -50.04 -56.27
N SER A 30 -31.37 -51.04 -56.44
CA SER A 30 -31.88 -51.95 -55.46
C SER A 30 -30.94 -53.15 -55.32
N SER A 31 -30.32 -53.30 -54.18
CA SER A 31 -29.92 -54.65 -53.68
C SER A 31 -29.98 -54.62 -52.16
N GLN A 32 -31.02 -55.24 -51.63
CA GLN A 32 -31.14 -55.65 -50.24
C GLN A 32 -29.96 -56.55 -49.87
N THR A 33 -29.19 -56.10 -48.92
CA THR A 33 -28.51 -57.01 -48.00
C THR A 33 -28.85 -56.57 -46.61
N ASP A 34 -29.73 -57.31 -45.98
CA ASP A 34 -29.96 -57.29 -44.54
C ASP A 34 -28.64 -57.53 -43.84
N ALA A 35 -28.07 -56.50 -43.32
CA ALA A 35 -27.06 -56.58 -42.26
C ALA A 35 -27.66 -55.93 -41.01
N THR A 36 -28.61 -56.63 -40.38
CA THR A 36 -28.90 -56.43 -38.96
C THR A 36 -27.68 -56.87 -38.17
N GLY A 37 -26.66 -56.03 -38.19
CA GLY A 37 -25.59 -56.05 -37.20
C GLY A 37 -26.13 -55.46 -35.91
N SER A 38 -26.99 -56.20 -35.19
CA SER A 38 -27.19 -56.00 -33.79
C SER A 38 -25.84 -56.36 -33.12
N GLY A 39 -24.94 -55.36 -33.06
CA GLY A 39 -23.79 -55.42 -32.21
C GLY A 39 -24.37 -55.49 -30.79
N THR A 40 -24.43 -56.71 -30.23
CA THR A 40 -24.63 -56.87 -28.79
C THR A 40 -23.48 -56.11 -28.14
N ALA A 41 -23.77 -54.92 -27.63
CA ALA A 41 -22.84 -54.21 -26.74
C ALA A 41 -22.45 -55.23 -25.67
N GLY A 42 -21.17 -55.48 -25.54
CA GLY A 42 -20.66 -56.37 -24.49
C GLY A 42 -21.18 -55.94 -23.11
N PRO A 43 -21.07 -56.76 -22.10
CA PRO A 43 -21.46 -56.39 -20.78
C PRO A 43 -20.68 -55.10 -20.35
N ASN A 44 -21.38 -54.11 -19.84
CA ASN A 44 -20.77 -52.85 -19.36
C ASN A 44 -19.68 -53.17 -18.30
N ARG A 45 -18.56 -52.48 -18.43
CA ARG A 45 -17.42 -52.61 -17.51
C ARG A 45 -17.36 -51.34 -16.65
N PRO A 46 -17.14 -51.46 -15.32
CA PRO A 46 -16.99 -50.31 -14.46
C PRO A 46 -15.75 -49.48 -14.81
N PRO A 47 -15.79 -48.16 -14.73
CA PRO A 47 -14.64 -47.28 -14.93
C PRO A 47 -13.58 -47.46 -13.84
N THR A 48 -12.32 -47.16 -14.15
CA THR A 48 -11.20 -47.22 -13.22
C THR A 48 -10.43 -45.90 -13.18
N ILE A 49 -10.04 -45.47 -11.96
CA ILE A 49 -9.17 -44.33 -11.77
C ILE A 49 -7.71 -44.77 -11.80
N ARG A 50 -6.91 -44.12 -12.65
CA ARG A 50 -5.45 -44.35 -12.74
C ARG A 50 -4.70 -43.49 -11.72
N SER A 51 -5.08 -42.24 -11.58
CA SER A 51 -4.46 -41.31 -10.62
C SER A 51 -5.37 -40.16 -10.22
N ILE A 52 -5.10 -39.59 -9.04
CA ILE A 52 -5.70 -38.35 -8.56
C ILE A 52 -4.59 -37.44 -8.10
N THR A 53 -4.53 -36.23 -8.65
CA THR A 53 -3.57 -35.19 -8.29
C THR A 53 -4.25 -34.00 -7.65
N LEU A 54 -3.62 -33.44 -6.60
CA LEU A 54 -4.07 -32.23 -5.92
C LEU A 54 -3.19 -31.05 -6.36
N THR A 55 -3.82 -29.90 -6.63
CA THR A 55 -3.12 -28.65 -6.97
C THR A 55 -3.79 -27.47 -6.30
N PRO A 56 -3.01 -26.44 -5.86
CA PRO A 56 -1.55 -26.32 -5.87
C PRO A 56 -0.86 -27.19 -4.81
N ILE A 57 0.46 -27.38 -4.96
CA ILE A 57 1.31 -27.94 -3.93
C ILE A 57 2.47 -26.96 -3.69
N PRO A 58 2.73 -26.54 -2.45
CA PRO A 58 2.01 -26.89 -1.21
C PRO A 58 0.57 -26.32 -1.19
N ILE A 59 -0.30 -26.99 -0.45
CA ILE A 59 -1.59 -26.41 -0.06
C ILE A 59 -1.30 -25.35 1.00
N VAL A 60 -1.89 -24.16 0.88
CA VAL A 60 -1.80 -23.09 1.89
C VAL A 60 -3.22 -22.74 2.37
N ARG A 61 -3.34 -22.07 3.50
CA ARG A 61 -4.62 -21.52 3.95
C ARG A 61 -5.08 -20.43 2.98
N ASP A 62 -6.37 -20.12 2.96
CA ASP A 62 -6.98 -19.11 2.10
C ASP A 62 -6.81 -19.37 0.59
N GLY A 63 -6.89 -20.62 0.20
CA GLY A 63 -6.78 -21.06 -1.19
C GLY A 63 -7.86 -22.04 -1.60
N VAL A 64 -7.82 -22.46 -2.85
CA VAL A 64 -8.66 -23.50 -3.41
C VAL A 64 -7.78 -24.65 -3.88
N VAL A 65 -8.04 -25.84 -3.35
CA VAL A 65 -7.39 -27.08 -3.77
C VAL A 65 -8.27 -27.75 -4.82
N THR A 66 -7.68 -28.14 -5.94
CA THR A 66 -8.39 -28.81 -7.03
C THR A 66 -7.88 -30.26 -7.16
N ALA A 67 -8.80 -31.20 -7.20
CA ALA A 67 -8.54 -32.59 -7.53
C ALA A 67 -8.72 -32.81 -9.03
N THR A 68 -7.66 -33.29 -9.69
CA THR A 68 -7.71 -33.72 -11.09
C THR A 68 -7.64 -35.25 -11.13
N VAL A 69 -8.62 -35.87 -11.76
CA VAL A 69 -8.73 -37.34 -11.86
C VAL A 69 -8.36 -37.78 -13.27
N ASP A 70 -7.41 -38.73 -13.38
CA ASP A 70 -7.15 -39.48 -14.59
C ASP A 70 -7.83 -40.83 -14.45
N ALA A 71 -8.82 -41.10 -15.31
CA ALA A 71 -9.62 -42.30 -15.26
C ALA A 71 -9.89 -42.84 -16.69
N GLU A 72 -10.18 -44.14 -16.79
CA GLU A 72 -10.57 -44.76 -18.04
C GLU A 72 -11.83 -45.60 -17.88
N ASP A 73 -12.58 -45.63 -18.96
CA ASP A 73 -13.66 -46.56 -19.21
C ASP A 73 -13.40 -47.35 -20.50
N LEU A 74 -13.45 -48.65 -20.41
CA LEU A 74 -13.11 -49.53 -21.56
C LEU A 74 -14.22 -49.51 -22.63
N ASP A 75 -15.44 -49.15 -22.24
CA ASP A 75 -16.59 -49.03 -23.13
C ASP A 75 -16.72 -47.58 -23.69
N ARG A 76 -15.84 -46.69 -23.18
CA ARG A 76 -15.77 -45.26 -23.56
C ARG A 76 -17.02 -44.45 -23.19
N ASP A 77 -17.69 -44.85 -22.14
CA ASP A 77 -18.80 -44.07 -21.58
C ASP A 77 -18.31 -42.78 -20.95
N ALA A 78 -19.17 -41.77 -20.87
CA ALA A 78 -18.85 -40.50 -20.21
C ALA A 78 -18.76 -40.69 -18.69
N LEU A 79 -17.66 -40.22 -18.09
CA LEU A 79 -17.40 -40.39 -16.67
C LEU A 79 -17.87 -39.18 -15.85
N THR A 80 -18.45 -39.47 -14.70
CA THR A 80 -18.72 -38.57 -13.61
C THR A 80 -17.99 -39.02 -12.36
N PHE A 81 -17.76 -38.11 -11.42
CA PHE A 81 -17.01 -38.42 -10.20
C PHE A 81 -17.74 -37.87 -8.97
N ARG A 82 -17.79 -38.69 -7.92
CA ARG A 82 -18.19 -38.26 -6.59
C ARG A 82 -16.95 -38.14 -5.72
N PHE A 83 -16.74 -36.97 -5.10
CA PHE A 83 -15.57 -36.68 -4.26
C PHE A 83 -15.95 -36.72 -2.79
N THR A 84 -15.01 -37.13 -1.95
CA THR A 84 -15.04 -36.99 -0.49
C THR A 84 -13.68 -36.53 -0.03
N TRP A 85 -13.60 -35.31 0.46
CA TRP A 85 -12.37 -34.77 1.02
C TRP A 85 -12.14 -35.31 2.42
N ILE A 86 -10.89 -35.56 2.77
CA ILE A 86 -10.45 -36.14 4.04
C ILE A 86 -9.34 -35.27 4.59
N VAL A 87 -9.55 -34.74 5.81
CA VAL A 87 -8.59 -33.89 6.52
C VAL A 87 -8.23 -34.58 7.83
N ASN A 88 -6.94 -34.87 8.05
CA ASN A 88 -6.43 -35.57 9.24
C ASN A 88 -7.17 -36.89 9.50
N GLU A 89 -7.40 -37.65 8.43
CA GLU A 89 -8.12 -38.93 8.44
C GLU A 89 -9.63 -38.84 8.66
N GLU A 90 -10.15 -37.61 8.89
CA GLU A 90 -11.58 -37.35 9.08
C GLU A 90 -12.24 -36.92 7.76
N PRO A 91 -13.29 -37.61 7.30
CA PRO A 91 -14.04 -37.22 6.10
C PRO A 91 -14.76 -35.87 6.29
N ARG A 92 -14.85 -35.10 5.21
CA ARG A 92 -15.62 -33.84 5.09
C ARG A 92 -16.81 -34.08 4.14
N PRO A 93 -17.92 -34.63 4.63
CA PRO A 93 -19.03 -35.07 3.77
C PRO A 93 -19.77 -33.91 3.09
N GLU A 94 -19.64 -32.70 3.59
CA GLU A 94 -20.17 -31.45 3.00
C GLU A 94 -19.42 -31.02 1.74
N GLU A 95 -18.19 -31.47 1.54
CA GLU A 95 -17.32 -31.09 0.42
C GLU A 95 -17.33 -32.21 -0.63
N VAL A 96 -18.26 -32.10 -1.59
CA VAL A 96 -18.48 -33.13 -2.63
C VAL A 96 -18.00 -32.73 -4.01
N SER A 97 -17.42 -31.54 -4.14
CA SER A 97 -16.85 -30.98 -5.38
C SER A 97 -15.43 -31.49 -5.65
N SER A 98 -14.98 -31.38 -6.90
CA SER A 98 -13.55 -31.54 -7.25
C SER A 98 -12.66 -30.44 -6.68
N THR A 99 -13.25 -29.42 -6.04
CA THR A 99 -12.54 -28.33 -5.38
C THR A 99 -12.83 -28.30 -3.89
N PHE A 100 -11.84 -27.92 -3.09
CA PHE A 100 -11.92 -27.78 -1.64
C PHE A 100 -11.36 -26.43 -1.21
N HIS A 101 -12.11 -25.70 -0.34
CA HIS A 101 -11.66 -24.43 0.20
C HIS A 101 -10.83 -24.63 1.47
N SER A 102 -9.59 -24.15 1.45
CA SER A 102 -8.62 -24.41 2.51
C SER A 102 -8.66 -23.43 3.70
N GLU A 103 -9.65 -22.54 3.76
CA GLU A 103 -9.78 -21.49 4.80
C GLU A 103 -9.84 -22.04 6.24
N ARG A 104 -10.37 -23.26 6.39
CA ARG A 104 -10.51 -23.94 7.69
C ARG A 104 -9.40 -24.90 8.03
N LEU A 105 -8.38 -25.00 7.17
CA LEU A 105 -7.21 -25.82 7.43
C LEU A 105 -6.23 -25.09 8.34
N ASN A 106 -5.40 -25.86 9.04
CA ASN A 106 -4.30 -25.35 9.82
C ASN A 106 -2.97 -25.80 9.22
N LEU A 107 -1.91 -25.07 9.49
CA LEU A 107 -0.55 -25.46 9.15
C LEU A 107 -0.27 -26.87 9.69
N GLY A 108 0.21 -27.76 8.83
CA GLY A 108 0.50 -29.15 9.17
C GLY A 108 -0.66 -30.13 8.98
N ASP A 109 -1.89 -29.66 8.70
CA ASP A 109 -3.01 -30.57 8.39
C ASP A 109 -2.68 -31.41 7.15
N ARG A 110 -3.20 -32.65 7.14
CA ARG A 110 -3.03 -33.60 6.03
C ARG A 110 -4.34 -33.67 5.23
N VAL A 111 -4.26 -33.38 3.95
CA VAL A 111 -5.41 -33.33 3.03
C VAL A 111 -5.26 -34.43 1.98
N MET A 112 -6.30 -35.21 1.76
CA MET A 112 -6.44 -36.13 0.64
C MET A 112 -7.89 -36.12 0.15
N VAL A 113 -8.13 -36.66 -1.02
CA VAL A 113 -9.46 -36.85 -1.58
C VAL A 113 -9.68 -38.27 -2.02
N GLU A 114 -10.83 -38.83 -1.74
CA GLU A 114 -11.34 -40.07 -2.32
C GLU A 114 -12.30 -39.70 -3.46
N ALA A 115 -12.15 -40.33 -4.60
CA ALA A 115 -13.06 -40.21 -5.74
C ALA A 115 -13.62 -41.56 -6.15
N ILE A 116 -14.91 -41.59 -6.49
CA ILE A 116 -15.62 -42.72 -7.02
C ILE A 116 -16.06 -42.39 -8.44
N PRO A 117 -15.57 -43.07 -9.48
CA PRO A 117 -15.99 -42.86 -10.85
C PRO A 117 -17.33 -43.54 -11.12
N HIS A 118 -18.11 -43.01 -12.06
CA HIS A 118 -19.38 -43.58 -12.51
C HIS A 118 -19.56 -43.29 -14.02
N ASP A 119 -19.93 -44.30 -14.79
CA ASP A 119 -20.11 -44.27 -16.25
C ASP A 119 -21.55 -44.01 -16.69
N GLY A 120 -22.42 -43.60 -15.75
CA GLY A 120 -23.87 -43.45 -15.98
C GLY A 120 -24.68 -44.72 -15.76
N LYS A 121 -24.04 -45.89 -15.63
CA LYS A 121 -24.67 -47.23 -15.46
C LYS A 121 -24.21 -47.90 -14.15
N VAL A 122 -22.93 -47.86 -13.86
CA VAL A 122 -22.33 -48.52 -12.69
C VAL A 122 -21.17 -47.70 -12.12
N ALA A 123 -20.96 -47.77 -10.82
CA ALA A 123 -19.82 -47.16 -10.17
C ALA A 123 -18.57 -48.05 -10.26
N GLY A 124 -17.43 -47.47 -10.51
CA GLY A 124 -16.14 -48.11 -10.38
C GLY A 124 -15.63 -48.13 -8.93
N PRO A 125 -14.48 -48.75 -8.68
CA PRO A 125 -13.87 -48.79 -7.37
C PRO A 125 -13.40 -47.39 -6.93
N PRO A 126 -13.51 -47.06 -5.62
CA PRO A 126 -12.99 -45.80 -5.10
C PRO A 126 -11.45 -45.78 -5.17
N ALA A 127 -10.90 -44.62 -5.40
CA ALA A 127 -9.46 -44.39 -5.32
C ALA A 127 -9.17 -43.12 -4.47
N ARG A 128 -7.99 -43.09 -3.85
CA ARG A 128 -7.54 -41.97 -3.04
C ARG A 128 -6.32 -41.31 -3.66
N SER A 129 -6.25 -39.99 -3.50
CA SER A 129 -5.03 -39.22 -3.80
C SER A 129 -3.93 -39.57 -2.78
N GLN A 130 -2.70 -39.12 -3.09
CA GLN A 130 -1.69 -38.99 -2.06
C GLN A 130 -2.08 -37.92 -1.06
N SER A 131 -1.66 -38.08 0.20
CA SER A 131 -1.84 -37.07 1.24
C SER A 131 -0.86 -35.92 1.04
N VAL A 132 -1.38 -34.71 1.06
CA VAL A 132 -0.59 -33.46 0.99
C VAL A 132 -0.69 -32.73 2.32
N VAL A 133 0.47 -32.28 2.83
CA VAL A 133 0.52 -31.48 4.07
C VAL A 133 0.28 -30.02 3.74
N VAL A 134 -0.55 -29.35 4.54
CA VAL A 134 -0.76 -27.90 4.47
C VAL A 134 0.53 -27.21 4.91
N GLY A 135 1.07 -26.42 4.00
CA GLY A 135 2.28 -25.65 4.22
C GLY A 135 1.99 -24.26 4.81
N ASN A 136 3.07 -23.55 5.11
CA ASN A 136 3.02 -22.17 5.59
C ASN A 136 2.40 -21.22 4.57
N THR A 137 1.54 -20.33 5.03
CA THR A 137 0.93 -19.26 4.23
C THR A 137 1.72 -17.98 4.46
N PRO A 138 2.26 -17.34 3.42
CA PRO A 138 3.03 -16.12 3.60
C PRO A 138 2.22 -14.98 4.23
N PRO A 139 2.85 -14.14 5.09
CA PRO A 139 2.21 -12.98 5.69
C PRO A 139 1.84 -11.92 4.65
N VAL A 140 0.82 -11.11 4.95
CA VAL A 140 0.33 -10.04 4.07
C VAL A 140 0.37 -8.68 4.75
N ILE A 141 0.65 -7.62 4.00
CA ILE A 141 0.53 -6.23 4.45
C ILE A 141 -0.80 -5.66 3.95
N ARG A 142 -1.68 -5.30 4.88
CA ARG A 142 -2.98 -4.65 4.61
C ARG A 142 -2.80 -3.17 4.34
N ALA A 143 -2.08 -2.47 5.21
CA ALA A 143 -1.81 -1.04 5.08
C ALA A 143 -0.33 -0.71 5.33
N LEU A 144 0.16 0.32 4.62
CA LEU A 144 1.50 0.87 4.78
C LEU A 144 1.40 2.38 4.61
N THR A 145 1.87 3.13 5.60
CA THR A 145 1.88 4.60 5.59
C THR A 145 3.22 5.13 6.10
N ILE A 146 3.58 6.35 5.67
CA ILE A 146 4.73 7.09 6.21
C ILE A 146 4.18 8.21 7.10
N GLN A 147 4.73 8.34 8.29
CA GLN A 147 4.38 9.38 9.24
C GLN A 147 5.61 10.24 9.65
N PRO A 148 5.42 11.54 9.91
CA PRO A 148 4.20 12.32 9.74
C PRO A 148 3.88 12.58 8.26
N SER A 149 2.59 12.70 7.92
CA SER A 149 2.13 12.93 6.53
C SER A 149 2.49 14.31 5.97
N SER A 150 2.82 15.26 6.83
CA SER A 150 3.27 16.62 6.49
C SER A 150 4.72 16.84 6.91
N ALA A 151 5.56 15.85 6.67
CA ALA A 151 6.98 15.91 7.02
C ALA A 151 7.73 16.99 6.24
N LYS A 152 8.76 17.52 6.87
CA LYS A 152 9.69 18.51 6.34
C LYS A 152 11.11 17.95 6.33
N ALA A 153 12.02 18.63 5.68
CA ALA A 153 13.43 18.31 5.76
C ALA A 153 13.93 18.35 7.22
N GLY A 154 14.68 17.32 7.64
CA GLY A 154 15.15 17.15 9.01
C GLY A 154 14.20 16.42 9.95
N ASP A 155 12.97 16.08 9.51
CA ASP A 155 12.06 15.24 10.29
C ASP A 155 12.49 13.77 10.24
N ARG A 156 12.15 13.04 11.30
CA ARG A 156 12.27 11.59 11.32
C ARG A 156 10.99 10.96 10.83
N LEU A 157 11.08 10.21 9.74
CA LEU A 157 9.96 9.46 9.18
C LEU A 157 9.86 8.07 9.83
N VAL A 158 8.63 7.58 9.94
CA VAL A 158 8.32 6.24 10.43
C VAL A 158 7.39 5.56 9.44
N ALA A 159 7.74 4.36 8.99
CA ALA A 159 6.85 3.48 8.23
C ALA A 159 5.94 2.72 9.20
N THR A 160 4.65 2.97 9.13
CA THR A 160 3.64 2.24 9.91
C THR A 160 3.05 1.14 9.04
N VAL A 161 3.17 -0.11 9.50
CA VAL A 161 2.74 -1.31 8.78
C VAL A 161 1.60 -1.99 9.54
N ASP A 162 0.50 -2.27 8.85
CA ASP A 162 -0.54 -3.19 9.30
C ASP A 162 -0.40 -4.50 8.54
N GLY A 163 0.16 -5.50 9.18
CA GLY A 163 0.38 -6.82 8.63
C GLY A 163 -0.35 -7.91 9.38
N SER A 164 -0.64 -9.01 8.71
CA SER A 164 -1.26 -10.17 9.32
C SER A 164 -0.76 -11.45 8.69
N ASP A 165 -0.66 -12.46 9.52
CA ASP A 165 -0.41 -13.83 9.14
C ASP A 165 -1.61 -14.70 9.53
N ILE A 166 -2.12 -15.51 8.57
CA ILE A 166 -3.30 -16.34 8.82
C ILE A 166 -2.96 -17.58 9.65
N ASP A 167 -1.70 -18.00 9.66
CA ASP A 167 -1.21 -19.13 10.46
C ASP A 167 -0.86 -18.71 11.89
N GLY A 168 -0.87 -17.39 12.15
CA GLY A 168 -0.62 -16.80 13.47
C GLY A 168 0.86 -16.72 13.83
N GLU A 169 1.74 -16.75 12.84
CA GLU A 169 3.17 -16.62 13.05
C GLU A 169 3.58 -15.15 13.26
N ASP A 170 4.73 -14.96 13.93
CA ASP A 170 5.32 -13.64 14.13
C ASP A 170 5.84 -13.09 12.80
N ILE A 171 5.38 -11.89 12.43
CA ILE A 171 5.79 -11.22 11.21
C ILE A 171 6.99 -10.32 11.49
N ARG A 172 7.99 -10.39 10.64
CA ARG A 172 9.10 -9.44 10.55
C ARG A 172 9.01 -8.68 9.24
N TYR A 173 9.65 -7.51 9.19
CA TYR A 173 9.59 -6.64 8.03
C TYR A 173 10.99 -6.24 7.59
N THR A 174 11.21 -6.25 6.28
CA THR A 174 12.36 -5.62 5.64
C THR A 174 11.88 -4.37 4.92
N TYR A 175 12.53 -3.25 5.21
CA TYR A 175 12.20 -1.93 4.66
C TYR A 175 13.23 -1.54 3.63
N ARG A 176 12.76 -0.93 2.55
CA ARG A 176 13.62 -0.33 1.51
C ARG A 176 13.15 1.09 1.28
N TRP A 177 13.89 2.04 1.85
CA TRP A 177 13.62 3.46 1.71
C TRP A 177 14.23 4.02 0.42
N SER A 178 13.47 4.84 -0.28
CA SER A 178 13.91 5.51 -1.50
C SER A 178 13.72 7.02 -1.40
N HIS A 179 14.73 7.75 -1.82
CA HIS A 179 14.76 9.20 -1.96
C HIS A 179 14.84 9.54 -3.46
N ASN A 180 13.86 10.27 -3.99
CA ASN A 180 13.75 10.62 -5.40
C ASN A 180 13.93 9.41 -6.33
N LYS A 181 13.25 8.30 -6.02
CA LYS A 181 13.28 7.00 -6.74
C LYS A 181 14.61 6.22 -6.61
N ARG A 182 15.57 6.69 -5.85
CA ARG A 182 16.82 5.98 -5.58
C ARG A 182 16.77 5.35 -4.21
N VAL A 183 17.04 4.06 -4.10
CA VAL A 183 17.15 3.36 -2.82
C VAL A 183 18.35 3.92 -2.05
N ILE A 184 18.13 4.28 -0.78
CA ILE A 184 19.13 4.87 0.11
C ILE A 184 19.38 4.05 1.36
N VAL A 185 18.37 3.31 1.84
CA VAL A 185 18.46 2.45 3.02
C VAL A 185 17.68 1.17 2.75
N GLU A 186 18.26 0.02 3.11
CA GLU A 186 17.60 -1.27 3.10
C GLU A 186 17.96 -2.04 4.37
N GLY A 187 16.97 -2.65 5.03
CA GLY A 187 17.15 -3.40 6.27
C GLY A 187 15.88 -3.46 7.11
N GLU A 188 16.04 -3.72 8.41
CA GLU A 188 14.94 -3.86 9.36
C GLU A 188 14.50 -2.53 9.99
N GLN A 189 15.07 -1.41 9.56
CA GLN A 189 14.79 -0.09 10.13
C GLN A 189 13.49 0.50 9.58
N GLU A 190 12.49 0.60 10.44
CA GLU A 190 11.20 1.23 10.12
C GLU A 190 11.27 2.76 10.01
N THR A 191 12.40 3.37 10.34
CA THR A 191 12.57 4.83 10.40
C THR A 191 13.61 5.33 9.42
N LEU A 192 13.40 6.55 8.92
CA LEU A 192 14.33 7.29 8.06
C LEU A 192 14.52 8.69 8.61
N ASP A 193 15.78 9.10 8.81
CA ASP A 193 16.13 10.48 9.10
C ASP A 193 16.27 11.25 7.77
N THR A 194 15.63 12.41 7.68
CA THR A 194 15.66 13.26 6.48
C THR A 194 16.62 14.44 6.61
N ALA A 195 17.56 14.39 7.55
CA ALA A 195 18.64 15.38 7.64
C ALA A 195 19.42 15.47 6.32
N GLY A 196 19.54 16.67 5.77
CA GLY A 196 20.19 16.91 4.50
C GLY A 196 19.33 16.69 3.26
N PHE A 197 18.03 16.36 3.43
CA PHE A 197 17.07 16.39 2.34
C PHE A 197 16.52 17.80 2.16
N SER A 198 15.77 18.03 1.07
CA SER A 198 15.25 19.33 0.71
C SER A 198 13.72 19.30 0.55
N ARG A 199 13.08 20.45 0.69
CA ARG A 199 11.68 20.67 0.30
C ARG A 199 11.47 20.14 -1.14
N GLY A 200 10.37 19.45 -1.36
CA GLY A 200 10.02 18.86 -2.65
C GLY A 200 10.63 17.49 -2.92
N ASP A 201 11.57 17.02 -2.08
CA ASP A 201 12.07 15.66 -2.18
C ASP A 201 10.94 14.65 -1.94
N VAL A 202 10.95 13.59 -2.74
CA VAL A 202 9.93 12.52 -2.70
C VAL A 202 10.51 11.29 -2.02
N ILE A 203 9.87 10.87 -0.95
CA ILE A 203 10.23 9.68 -0.16
C ILE A 203 9.20 8.60 -0.37
N THR A 204 9.66 7.38 -0.59
CA THR A 204 8.84 6.17 -0.58
C THR A 204 9.53 5.09 0.24
N VAL A 205 8.74 4.17 0.76
CA VAL A 205 9.24 2.95 1.39
C VAL A 205 8.52 1.75 0.79
N SER A 206 9.27 0.72 0.40
CA SER A 206 8.70 -0.59 0.13
C SER A 206 9.01 -1.53 1.30
N VAL A 207 8.04 -2.35 1.67
CA VAL A 207 8.12 -3.24 2.82
C VAL A 207 7.78 -4.65 2.39
N THR A 208 8.66 -5.58 2.72
CA THR A 208 8.44 -7.02 2.52
C THR A 208 8.21 -7.67 3.87
N PRO A 209 7.04 -8.28 4.10
CA PRO A 209 6.78 -9.04 5.31
C PRO A 209 7.37 -10.45 5.16
N HIS A 210 7.85 -11.02 6.24
CA HIS A 210 8.31 -12.41 6.28
C HIS A 210 8.06 -13.03 7.67
N ASP A 211 7.79 -14.31 7.65
CA ASP A 211 7.72 -15.18 8.81
C ASP A 211 8.96 -16.10 8.87
N ARG A 212 8.88 -17.21 9.57
CA ARG A 212 9.97 -18.18 9.67
C ARG A 212 10.15 -19.03 8.41
N GLY A 213 9.09 -19.18 7.61
CA GLY A 213 9.01 -20.13 6.48
C GLY A 213 8.96 -19.48 5.12
N SER A 214 8.53 -18.21 5.02
CA SER A 214 8.24 -17.58 3.74
C SER A 214 8.31 -16.07 3.74
N HIS A 215 8.31 -15.50 2.55
CA HIS A 215 8.20 -14.06 2.32
C HIS A 215 6.85 -13.74 1.67
N GLY A 216 6.14 -12.77 2.22
CA GLY A 216 4.94 -12.23 1.63
C GLY A 216 5.25 -11.26 0.49
N LYS A 217 4.19 -10.75 -0.14
CA LYS A 217 4.31 -9.79 -1.23
C LYS A 217 4.77 -8.44 -0.73
N GLU A 218 5.78 -7.88 -1.39
CA GLU A 218 6.24 -6.50 -1.16
C GLU A 218 5.09 -5.50 -1.39
N LYS A 219 4.98 -4.50 -0.51
CA LYS A 219 4.05 -3.37 -0.62
C LYS A 219 4.82 -2.05 -0.66
N LEU A 220 4.48 -1.20 -1.62
CA LEU A 220 5.02 0.15 -1.75
C LEU A 220 4.07 1.15 -1.08
N SER A 221 4.62 2.13 -0.37
CA SER A 221 3.87 3.25 0.19
C SER A 221 3.40 4.23 -0.88
N GLU A 222 2.40 5.03 -0.56
CA GLU A 222 2.18 6.28 -1.28
C GLU A 222 3.41 7.18 -1.14
N PRO A 223 3.74 7.98 -2.17
CA PRO A 223 4.86 8.89 -2.11
C PRO A 223 4.57 10.04 -1.14
N LEU A 224 5.53 10.31 -0.25
CA LEU A 224 5.54 11.47 0.63
C LEU A 224 6.46 12.54 0.05
N THR A 225 5.93 13.73 -0.20
CA THR A 225 6.74 14.89 -0.60
C THR A 225 7.04 15.76 0.63
N LEU A 226 8.32 16.07 0.85
CA LEU A 226 8.73 16.91 1.97
C LEU A 226 8.20 18.33 1.77
N ALA A 227 7.51 18.82 2.79
CA ALA A 227 6.88 20.14 2.80
C ALA A 227 7.90 21.26 3.11
N ASN A 228 7.47 22.50 2.92
CA ASN A 228 8.21 23.68 3.33
C ASN A 228 8.33 23.78 4.85
N SER A 229 9.50 24.20 5.35
CA SER A 229 9.71 24.57 6.75
C SER A 229 9.51 26.07 6.93
N PRO A 230 8.73 26.52 7.93
CA PRO A 230 8.60 27.95 8.16
C PRO A 230 9.91 28.55 8.71
N PRO A 231 10.14 29.85 8.49
CA PRO A 231 11.27 30.56 9.07
C PRO A 231 11.22 30.59 10.60
N LYS A 232 12.37 30.79 11.23
CA LYS A 232 12.50 30.86 12.70
C LYS A 232 13.22 32.12 13.08
N PHE A 233 12.66 32.87 14.07
CA PHE A 233 13.39 33.99 14.66
C PHE A 233 14.62 33.49 15.42
N THR A 234 15.75 34.16 15.20
CA THR A 234 17.02 33.89 15.89
C THR A 234 17.41 35.03 16.85
N SER A 235 16.66 36.14 16.81
CA SER A 235 16.82 37.24 17.76
C SER A 235 15.61 37.31 18.71
N SER A 236 15.84 37.89 19.87
CA SER A 236 14.80 38.29 20.83
C SER A 236 14.71 39.79 20.91
N ALA A 237 13.51 40.31 20.90
CA ALA A 237 13.32 41.74 21.09
C ALA A 237 13.78 42.14 22.50
N PRO A 238 14.51 43.28 22.64
CA PRO A 238 14.92 43.74 23.95
C PRO A 238 13.70 44.25 24.73
N GLY A 239 13.58 43.82 26.00
CA GLY A 239 12.63 44.44 26.94
C GLY A 239 13.15 45.83 27.36
N VAL A 240 12.93 46.86 26.54
CA VAL A 240 13.59 48.16 26.71
C VAL A 240 12.60 49.20 27.23
N VAL A 241 13.09 50.08 28.11
CA VAL A 241 12.46 51.32 28.42
C VAL A 241 12.92 52.37 27.41
N ALA A 242 12.07 52.69 26.43
CA ALA A 242 12.32 53.74 25.45
C ALA A 242 11.89 55.09 26.01
N GLN A 243 12.65 56.16 25.69
CA GLN A 243 12.26 57.51 26.05
C GLN A 243 11.88 58.33 24.82
N GLU A 244 12.71 58.32 23.77
CA GLU A 244 12.47 59.09 22.56
C GLU A 244 12.42 58.23 21.30
N GLN A 245 13.18 57.15 21.29
CA GLN A 245 13.20 56.25 20.13
C GLN A 245 13.43 54.79 20.57
N PHE A 246 12.88 53.88 19.81
CA PHE A 246 13.14 52.44 19.92
C PHE A 246 13.67 51.91 18.59
N SER A 247 14.68 51.03 18.64
CA SER A 247 15.19 50.34 17.47
C SER A 247 15.54 48.89 17.82
N TYR A 248 15.09 47.97 16.96
CA TYR A 248 15.36 46.52 17.08
C TYR A 248 15.55 45.95 15.69
N ILE A 249 16.46 45.01 15.52
CA ILE A 249 16.61 44.25 14.29
C ILE A 249 16.11 42.81 14.54
N ALA A 250 14.97 42.46 13.98
CA ALA A 250 14.43 41.15 13.99
C ALA A 250 15.25 40.30 13.01
N LEU A 251 15.95 39.27 13.50
CA LEU A 251 16.68 38.31 12.71
C LEU A 251 15.92 37.00 12.67
N ALA A 252 15.84 36.42 11.49
CA ALA A 252 15.26 35.10 11.28
C ALA A 252 16.12 34.32 10.27
N VAL A 253 16.00 33.01 10.33
CA VAL A 253 16.59 32.07 9.35
C VAL A 253 15.52 31.15 8.83
N ASP A 254 15.63 30.81 7.58
CA ASP A 254 14.83 29.78 6.94
C ASP A 254 15.67 28.51 6.79
N PRO A 255 15.12 27.31 7.13
CA PRO A 255 15.83 26.05 7.00
C PRO A 255 16.25 25.71 5.56
N GLU A 256 15.46 26.11 4.58
CA GLU A 256 15.70 25.93 3.15
C GLU A 256 16.46 27.12 2.51
N ASN A 257 16.80 28.15 3.30
CA ASN A 257 17.41 29.41 2.88
C ASN A 257 16.54 30.23 1.92
N ASP A 258 15.24 30.14 2.06
CA ASP A 258 14.30 30.93 1.27
C ASP A 258 14.40 32.44 1.60
N PRO A 259 14.13 33.33 0.65
CA PRO A 259 14.07 34.74 0.88
C PRO A 259 13.01 35.11 1.93
N LEU A 260 13.41 35.92 2.92
CA LEU A 260 12.55 36.33 4.01
C LEU A 260 12.00 37.75 3.83
N THR A 261 10.73 37.93 4.20
CA THR A 261 10.03 39.23 4.23
C THR A 261 9.46 39.48 5.60
N PHE A 262 9.75 40.66 6.17
CA PHE A 262 9.28 41.07 7.51
C PHE A 262 8.14 42.08 7.41
N ALA A 263 7.18 41.97 8.32
CA ALA A 263 6.08 42.93 8.45
C ALA A 263 5.68 43.13 9.91
N LEU A 264 5.12 44.29 10.23
CA LEU A 264 4.42 44.48 11.51
C LEU A 264 2.96 44.08 11.35
N GLU A 265 2.52 43.07 12.09
CA GLU A 265 1.12 42.63 12.13
C GLU A 265 0.31 43.55 13.04
N SER A 266 0.91 43.96 14.17
CA SER A 266 0.39 44.97 15.06
C SER A 266 1.53 45.78 15.67
N ALA A 267 1.35 47.09 15.79
CA ALA A 267 2.38 47.97 16.34
C ALA A 267 1.79 49.31 16.84
N PRO A 268 2.48 50.00 17.76
CA PRO A 268 2.16 51.37 18.12
C PRO A 268 2.19 52.29 16.91
N SER A 269 1.38 53.35 16.96
CA SER A 269 1.36 54.33 15.89
C SER A 269 2.74 54.94 15.64
N GLY A 270 3.15 55.00 14.38
CA GLY A 270 4.44 55.52 13.95
C GLY A 270 5.61 54.52 14.04
N MET A 271 5.39 53.27 14.50
CA MET A 271 6.40 52.21 14.39
C MET A 271 6.45 51.67 12.96
N THR A 272 7.64 51.49 12.43
CA THR A 272 7.89 51.00 11.06
C THR A 272 8.86 49.86 11.07
N ILE A 273 8.87 49.06 10.00
CA ILE A 273 9.80 47.97 9.78
C ILE A 273 10.35 48.05 8.35
N ASP A 274 11.62 47.73 8.19
CA ASP A 274 12.20 47.45 6.88
C ASP A 274 11.88 45.99 6.50
N GLU A 275 11.19 45.77 5.40
CA GLU A 275 10.69 44.48 4.97
C GLU A 275 11.80 43.44 4.66
N LYS A 276 12.98 43.92 4.31
CA LYS A 276 14.12 43.02 3.95
C LYS A 276 15.10 42.86 5.10
N ALA A 277 15.40 43.96 5.80
CA ALA A 277 16.40 43.98 6.86
C ALA A 277 15.84 43.60 8.24
N GLY A 278 14.50 43.53 8.41
CA GLY A 278 13.86 43.30 9.70
C GLY A 278 14.09 44.40 10.72
N ARG A 279 14.55 45.59 10.28
CA ARG A 279 14.84 46.72 11.14
C ARG A 279 13.53 47.42 11.55
N ILE A 280 13.19 47.29 12.81
CA ILE A 280 12.05 47.98 13.43
C ILE A 280 12.54 49.29 14.01
N GLN A 281 11.84 50.39 13.73
CA GLN A 281 12.10 51.72 14.25
C GLN A 281 10.81 52.35 14.73
N TRP A 282 10.88 52.99 15.86
CA TRP A 282 9.78 53.73 16.42
C TRP A 282 10.26 55.06 17.02
N GLN A 283 9.91 56.15 16.38
CA GLN A 283 10.04 57.44 16.94
C GLN A 283 8.83 57.65 17.88
N VAL A 284 9.09 57.70 19.17
CA VAL A 284 8.02 57.80 20.17
C VAL A 284 7.34 59.16 20.01
N PRO A 285 6.02 59.22 19.73
CA PRO A 285 5.31 60.49 19.63
C PRO A 285 5.39 61.28 20.95
N ALA A 286 5.58 62.60 20.86
CA ALA A 286 5.64 63.46 22.06
C ALA A 286 4.40 63.36 22.94
N ALA A 287 3.25 63.02 22.36
CA ALA A 287 1.98 62.80 23.06
C ALA A 287 1.79 61.39 23.62
N ALA A 288 2.76 60.49 23.45
CA ALA A 288 2.64 59.10 23.96
C ALA A 288 2.71 59.11 25.48
N SER A 289 1.77 58.42 26.09
CA SER A 289 1.71 58.25 27.56
C SER A 289 2.71 57.21 28.04
N ALA A 290 3.20 57.38 29.28
CA ALA A 290 3.94 56.28 29.93
C ALA A 290 3.07 55.01 30.00
N GLY A 291 3.67 53.85 29.71
CA GLY A 291 2.94 52.58 29.66
C GLY A 291 3.65 51.51 28.83
N VAL A 292 2.98 50.37 28.69
CA VAL A 292 3.48 49.24 27.91
C VAL A 292 2.82 49.26 26.55
N TYR A 293 3.63 49.24 25.50
CA TYR A 293 3.23 49.19 24.10
C TYR A 293 3.61 47.84 23.52
N ARG A 294 2.67 47.16 22.88
CA ARG A 294 2.86 45.84 22.30
C ARG A 294 3.06 45.95 20.81
N ALA A 295 3.97 45.14 20.30
CA ALA A 295 4.17 44.98 18.88
C ALA A 295 4.29 43.48 18.52
N LYS A 296 3.85 43.13 17.32
CA LYS A 296 3.98 41.80 16.75
C LYS A 296 4.60 41.90 15.37
N VAL A 297 5.76 41.31 15.23
CA VAL A 297 6.45 41.19 13.96
C VAL A 297 6.20 39.80 13.35
N LEU A 298 5.98 39.79 12.06
CA LEU A 298 5.77 38.61 11.24
C LEU A 298 6.95 38.46 10.27
N VAL A 299 7.46 37.26 10.09
CA VAL A 299 8.38 36.91 9.02
C VAL A 299 7.75 35.85 8.14
N ARG A 300 7.90 35.98 6.83
CA ARG A 300 7.38 35.06 5.82
C ARG A 300 8.48 34.67 4.86
N ASP A 301 8.46 33.40 4.43
CA ASP A 301 9.19 32.95 3.25
C ASP A 301 8.33 33.15 1.97
N ASP A 302 8.84 32.79 0.82
CA ASP A 302 8.15 32.85 -0.48
C ASP A 302 7.36 31.56 -0.80
N HIS A 303 7.31 30.61 0.15
CA HIS A 303 6.58 29.33 0.06
C HIS A 303 5.47 29.20 1.11
N GLN A 304 4.94 30.32 1.58
CA GLN A 304 3.82 30.43 2.53
C GLN A 304 4.13 30.01 3.98
N GLY A 305 5.38 29.70 4.30
CA GLY A 305 5.82 29.53 5.68
C GLY A 305 5.86 30.89 6.39
N TRP A 306 5.55 30.90 7.67
CA TRP A 306 5.62 32.14 8.46
C TRP A 306 5.88 31.83 9.94
N ALA A 307 6.42 32.84 10.62
CA ALA A 307 6.55 32.85 12.08
C ALA A 307 6.26 34.24 12.60
N SER A 308 5.89 34.34 13.87
CA SER A 308 5.68 35.64 14.52
C SER A 308 6.41 35.74 15.85
N GLN A 309 6.75 36.99 16.22
CA GLN A 309 7.36 37.31 17.50
C GLN A 309 6.63 38.50 18.10
N GLU A 310 6.17 38.37 19.33
CA GLU A 310 5.56 39.46 20.10
C GLU A 310 6.57 40.03 21.08
N PHE A 311 6.52 41.33 21.29
CA PHE A 311 7.37 42.01 22.25
C PHE A 311 6.69 43.24 22.82
N GLU A 312 7.20 43.72 23.95
CA GLU A 312 6.71 44.90 24.65
C GLU A 312 7.81 45.96 24.75
N VAL A 313 7.41 47.21 24.53
CA VAL A 313 8.23 48.38 24.75
C VAL A 313 7.62 49.22 25.87
N THR A 314 8.30 49.39 26.96
CA THR A 314 7.83 50.19 28.09
C THR A 314 8.32 51.65 27.93
N LEU A 315 7.38 52.58 27.95
CA LEU A 315 7.74 53.99 28.06
C LEU A 315 7.73 54.40 29.53
N GLY A 316 8.86 54.89 30.02
CA GLY A 316 9.01 55.46 31.35
C GLY A 316 8.29 56.84 31.43
N THR A 317 7.98 57.26 32.66
CA THR A 317 7.55 58.64 32.90
C THR A 317 8.70 59.57 32.51
N PRO A 318 8.43 60.67 31.76
CA PRO A 318 9.45 61.68 31.46
C PRO A 318 10.06 62.19 32.79
N VAL A 319 11.35 62.05 32.92
CA VAL A 319 12.02 62.72 34.05
C VAL A 319 11.94 64.23 33.79
N THR A 320 10.96 64.88 34.40
CA THR A 320 10.93 66.32 34.39
C THR A 320 12.20 66.84 35.03
N ALA A 321 13.11 67.34 34.25
CA ALA A 321 14.30 68.04 34.76
C ALA A 321 13.83 69.09 35.69
N LYS A 322 14.11 68.96 37.00
CA LYS A 322 13.89 70.02 38.01
C LYS A 322 14.71 71.18 37.54
N ARG A 323 14.05 72.23 37.02
CA ARG A 323 14.70 73.50 36.89
C ARG A 323 15.04 73.96 38.30
N GLU A 324 16.30 73.91 38.64
CA GLU A 324 16.82 74.66 39.75
C GLU A 324 16.71 76.13 39.33
N GLY A 325 15.81 76.84 39.95
CA GLY A 325 15.70 78.32 39.84
C GLY A 325 16.84 78.98 40.59
N PRO A 326 17.10 80.23 40.22
CA PRO A 326 18.29 81.01 40.63
C PRO A 326 18.35 81.30 42.13
#